data_cc1cc0250008b5929cb94a842bf9a7d3
#
_entry.id   cc1cc0250008b5929cb94a842bf9a7d3
#
_cell.length_a   1.000
_cell.length_b   1.000
_cell.length_c   1.000
_cell.angle_alpha   90.00
_cell.angle_beta   90.00
_cell.angle_gamma   90.00
#
_symmetry.space_group_name_H-M   'P 1'
#
loop_
_entity.id
_entity.type
_entity.pdbx_description
1 polymer ?
#
loop_
_entity_poly.entity_id
_entity_poly.type
_entity_poly.pdbx_seq_one_letter_code
_entity_poly.pdbx_strand_id
1 'polypeptide(L)'
;MGSVDNNENKDKSFFPPKGTEGRPHDTMVLHIQGLILVLVLIIALASSFSILGRSILSMLMGSVGGEFDSDSMNQVFELAGMGSLFSTGFSIFSFVSKTLGVVSYIAAFVSLGAAIYIIILMKNRVAMILDDPVPFENPIRVKKAAYVWLGFLLGAYGGHLFLLKKKKAWAYLAMGIVGMEIVPLFLYTSGMSFADAFLACFLEKDDEGYIEIEYYPYWI
;
A
#
# COMPACT_ATOMS: atom_id res chain seq x y z
N MET A 1 9.22 -58.86 -0.18
CA MET A 1 10.28 -57.90 0.08
C MET A 1 10.04 -56.71 -0.86
N GLY A 2 9.25 -55.76 -0.42
CA GLY A 2 8.93 -54.56 -1.19
C GLY A 2 9.84 -53.43 -0.70
N SER A 3 10.58 -52.83 -1.60
CA SER A 3 11.36 -51.65 -1.34
C SER A 3 10.41 -50.46 -1.11
N VAL A 4 10.42 -49.91 0.07
CA VAL A 4 9.79 -48.64 0.39
C VAL A 4 10.69 -47.55 -0.19
N ASP A 5 10.30 -46.96 -1.31
CA ASP A 5 10.93 -45.77 -1.86
C ASP A 5 10.61 -44.57 -0.94
N ASN A 6 11.50 -44.36 0.01
CA ASN A 6 11.58 -43.07 0.75
C ASN A 6 12.21 -42.01 -0.13
N ASN A 7 11.39 -41.35 -0.94
CA ASN A 7 11.82 -40.18 -1.69
C ASN A 7 10.82 -39.02 -1.52
N GLU A 8 10.50 -38.70 -0.26
CA GLU A 8 9.79 -37.49 0.10
C GLU A 8 10.68 -36.52 0.88
N ASN A 9 11.82 -36.18 0.29
CA ASN A 9 12.52 -34.96 0.68
C ASN A 9 12.37 -33.97 -0.47
N LYS A 10 11.10 -33.61 -0.80
CA LYS A 10 10.82 -32.48 -1.70
C LYS A 10 11.31 -31.25 -1.00
N ASP A 11 12.38 -30.69 -1.55
CA ASP A 11 12.89 -29.35 -1.28
C ASP A 11 11.74 -28.41 -0.91
N LYS A 12 11.65 -28.08 0.37
CA LYS A 12 10.78 -27.00 0.87
C LYS A 12 11.43 -25.67 0.54
N SER A 13 11.70 -25.40 -0.74
CA SER A 13 12.02 -24.06 -1.16
C SER A 13 10.77 -23.20 -0.92
N PHE A 14 10.93 -22.10 -0.23
CA PHE A 14 9.88 -21.13 0.05
C PHE A 14 9.23 -20.61 -1.25
N PHE A 15 9.95 -20.71 -2.36
CA PHE A 15 9.48 -20.41 -3.70
C PHE A 15 9.30 -21.72 -4.48
N PRO A 16 8.17 -21.92 -5.16
CA PRO A 16 8.01 -23.05 -6.07
C PRO A 16 9.13 -23.05 -7.11
N PRO A 17 9.64 -24.24 -7.51
CA PRO A 17 10.70 -24.33 -8.51
C PRO A 17 10.25 -23.67 -9.82
N LYS A 18 11.21 -23.02 -10.50
CA LYS A 18 11.01 -22.39 -11.80
C LYS A 18 10.41 -23.40 -12.79
N GLY A 19 9.21 -23.12 -13.32
CA GLY A 19 8.50 -24.02 -14.24
C GLY A 19 7.33 -24.79 -13.64
N THR A 20 7.06 -24.65 -12.33
CA THR A 20 5.79 -25.08 -11.69
C THR A 20 4.94 -23.86 -11.41
N GLU A 21 4.82 -22.99 -12.41
CA GLU A 21 3.94 -21.81 -12.35
C GLU A 21 2.50 -22.31 -12.28
N GLY A 22 1.87 -22.09 -11.14
CA GLY A 22 0.49 -22.47 -10.87
C GLY A 22 -0.14 -21.42 -9.97
N ARG A 23 -1.42 -21.58 -9.67
CA ARG A 23 -2.22 -20.66 -8.86
C ARG A 23 -1.52 -20.19 -7.56
N PRO A 24 -0.81 -21.04 -6.78
CA PRO A 24 -0.09 -20.60 -5.60
C PRO A 24 0.98 -19.56 -5.89
N HIS A 25 1.77 -19.73 -6.97
CA HIS A 25 2.79 -18.77 -7.39
C HIS A 25 2.16 -17.45 -7.81
N ASP A 26 1.09 -17.49 -8.60
CA ASP A 26 0.40 -16.31 -9.10
C ASP A 26 -0.27 -15.52 -7.98
N THR A 27 -0.84 -16.21 -6.99
CA THR A 27 -1.38 -15.59 -5.79
C THR A 27 -0.29 -14.89 -4.97
N MET A 28 0.87 -15.51 -4.81
CA MET A 28 2.01 -14.90 -4.14
C MET A 28 2.49 -13.63 -4.86
N VAL A 29 2.62 -13.69 -6.19
CA VAL A 29 3.00 -12.51 -6.99
C VAL A 29 1.96 -11.40 -6.86
N LEU A 30 0.67 -11.73 -6.85
CA LEU A 30 -0.41 -10.77 -6.63
C LEU A 30 -0.28 -10.07 -5.27
N HIS A 31 0.06 -10.79 -4.21
CA HIS A 31 0.28 -10.22 -2.89
C HIS A 31 1.48 -9.27 -2.86
N ILE A 32 2.60 -9.63 -3.50
CA ILE A 32 3.76 -8.74 -3.63
C ILE A 32 3.38 -7.46 -4.39
N GLN A 33 2.63 -7.57 -5.48
CA GLN A 33 2.12 -6.42 -6.23
C GLN A 33 1.22 -5.54 -5.37
N GLY A 34 0.35 -6.13 -4.54
CA GLY A 34 -0.50 -5.42 -3.59
C GLY A 34 0.31 -4.62 -2.57
N LEU A 35 1.38 -5.22 -2.04
CA LEU A 35 2.30 -4.55 -1.10
C LEU A 35 3.00 -3.36 -1.76
N ILE A 36 3.52 -3.53 -2.97
CA ILE A 36 4.15 -2.44 -3.73
C ILE A 36 3.13 -1.34 -4.03
N LEU A 37 1.89 -1.69 -4.40
CA LEU A 37 0.83 -0.72 -4.68
C LEU A 37 0.52 0.13 -3.45
N VAL A 38 0.36 -0.48 -2.27
CA VAL A 38 0.09 0.26 -1.02
C VAL A 38 1.24 1.21 -0.69
N LEU A 39 2.50 0.77 -0.86
CA LEU A 39 3.66 1.63 -0.66
C LEU A 39 3.63 2.85 -1.60
N VAL A 40 3.36 2.62 -2.88
CA VAL A 40 3.27 3.68 -3.90
C VAL A 40 2.13 4.65 -3.59
N LEU A 41 0.96 4.16 -3.14
CA LEU A 41 -0.16 5.00 -2.74
C LEU A 41 0.15 5.85 -1.52
N ILE A 42 0.90 5.34 -0.54
CA ILE A 42 1.36 6.12 0.61
C ILE A 42 2.30 7.25 0.17
N ILE A 43 3.23 6.96 -0.75
CA ILE A 43 4.13 8.00 -1.31
C ILE A 43 3.31 9.07 -2.05
N ALA A 44 2.34 8.67 -2.87
CA ALA A 44 1.45 9.59 -3.57
C ALA A 44 0.66 10.47 -2.60
N LEU A 45 0.12 9.89 -1.54
CA LEU A 45 -0.65 10.58 -0.52
C LEU A 45 0.23 11.57 0.25
N ALA A 46 1.39 11.14 0.72
CA ALA A 46 2.35 12.00 1.43
C ALA A 46 2.81 13.18 0.56
N SER A 47 3.07 12.94 -0.73
CA SER A 47 3.42 13.98 -1.69
C SER A 47 2.27 14.98 -1.90
N SER A 48 1.03 14.49 -2.00
CA SER A 48 -0.17 15.32 -2.15
C SER A 48 -0.42 16.19 -0.92
N PHE A 49 -0.26 15.64 0.30
CA PHE A 49 -0.34 16.41 1.54
C PHE A 49 0.76 17.48 1.64
N SER A 50 1.97 17.18 1.19
CA SER A 50 3.06 18.15 1.12
C SER A 50 2.72 19.33 0.18
N ILE A 51 2.11 19.07 -0.97
CA ILE A 51 1.67 20.08 -1.92
C ILE A 51 0.54 20.94 -1.30
N LEU A 52 -0.48 20.28 -0.76
CA LEU A 52 -1.63 20.95 -0.14
C LEU A 52 -1.19 21.84 1.05
N GLY A 53 -0.35 21.31 1.93
CA GLY A 53 0.16 22.05 3.09
C GLY A 53 0.91 23.31 2.70
N ARG A 54 1.69 23.28 1.61
CA ARG A 54 2.36 24.48 1.09
C ARG A 54 1.39 25.48 0.48
N SER A 55 0.37 24.99 -0.25
CA SER A 55 -0.64 25.86 -0.83
C SER A 55 -1.42 26.59 0.26
N ILE A 56 -1.80 25.91 1.34
CA ILE A 56 -2.45 26.52 2.50
C ILE A 56 -1.51 27.51 3.18
N LEU A 57 -0.26 27.14 3.41
CA LEU A 57 0.72 28.02 4.04
C LEU A 57 0.97 29.27 3.20
N SER A 58 1.10 29.14 1.87
CA SER A 58 1.28 30.29 0.98
C SER A 58 0.05 31.21 0.96
N MET A 59 -1.15 30.63 1.05
CA MET A 59 -2.40 31.40 1.13
C MET A 59 -2.50 32.16 2.46
N LEU A 60 -2.16 31.50 3.58
CA LEU A 60 -2.15 32.13 4.90
C LEU A 60 -1.09 33.25 4.98
N MET A 61 0.13 32.98 4.49
CA MET A 61 1.20 33.98 4.46
C MET A 61 0.85 35.14 3.52
N GLY A 62 0.20 34.87 2.38
CA GLY A 62 -0.30 35.90 1.46
C GLY A 62 -1.43 36.75 2.04
N SER A 63 -2.31 36.17 2.85
CA SER A 63 -3.40 36.91 3.51
C SER A 63 -2.91 37.74 4.72
N VAL A 64 -1.88 37.26 5.42
CA VAL A 64 -1.22 38.01 6.52
C VAL A 64 -0.18 38.99 5.97
N GLY A 65 0.47 38.65 4.84
CA GLY A 65 1.52 39.44 4.20
C GLY A 65 1.06 40.68 3.44
N GLY A 66 -0.26 40.90 3.35
CA GLY A 66 -0.79 42.21 2.87
C GLY A 66 -0.44 43.40 3.77
N GLU A 67 -0.05 43.14 5.03
CA GLU A 67 0.44 44.14 5.98
C GLU A 67 1.92 43.95 6.40
N PHE A 68 2.54 42.78 6.06
CA PHE A 68 3.95 42.50 6.33
C PHE A 68 4.74 42.45 5.03
N ASP A 69 5.10 43.62 4.53
CA ASP A 69 6.05 43.74 3.44
C ASP A 69 7.41 43.20 3.88
N SER A 70 8.04 42.35 3.02
CA SER A 70 9.37 41.79 3.26
C SER A 70 10.40 42.86 3.58
N ASP A 71 10.21 44.05 3.04
CA ASP A 71 11.08 45.21 3.26
C ASP A 71 10.93 45.77 4.67
N SER A 72 9.74 45.78 5.22
CA SER A 72 9.47 46.18 6.62
C SER A 72 10.10 45.24 7.62
N MET A 73 10.03 43.91 7.37
CA MET A 73 10.69 42.91 8.19
C MET A 73 12.22 43.03 8.09
N ASN A 74 12.76 43.18 6.91
CA ASN A 74 14.22 43.38 6.72
C ASN A 74 14.70 44.63 7.47
N GLN A 75 13.96 45.76 7.47
CA GLN A 75 14.32 46.95 8.24
C GLN A 75 14.37 46.69 9.75
N VAL A 76 13.41 45.93 10.30
CA VAL A 76 13.37 45.58 11.72
C VAL A 76 14.59 44.68 12.07
N PHE A 77 14.95 43.73 11.24
CA PHE A 77 16.10 42.86 11.46
C PHE A 77 17.44 43.56 11.23
N GLU A 78 17.50 44.53 10.29
CA GLU A 78 18.68 45.40 10.14
C GLU A 78 18.91 46.25 11.36
N LEU A 79 17.85 46.88 11.90
CA LEU A 79 17.89 47.63 13.14
C LEU A 79 18.35 46.78 14.34
N ALA A 80 18.01 45.51 14.36
CA ALA A 80 18.46 44.54 15.38
C ALA A 80 19.88 43.98 15.12
N GLY A 81 20.59 44.40 14.05
CA GLY A 81 21.92 43.90 13.69
C GLY A 81 21.93 42.47 13.16
N MET A 82 20.77 41.90 12.87
CA MET A 82 20.60 40.52 12.42
C MET A 82 20.18 40.40 10.95
N GLY A 83 20.16 41.49 10.20
CA GLY A 83 19.61 41.55 8.84
C GLY A 83 20.26 40.58 7.86
N SER A 84 21.61 40.41 7.92
CA SER A 84 22.31 39.48 7.03
C SER A 84 22.04 38.02 7.35
N LEU A 85 21.90 37.67 8.64
CA LEU A 85 21.56 36.30 9.07
C LEU A 85 20.13 35.93 8.68
N PHE A 86 19.20 36.89 8.85
CA PHE A 86 17.80 36.69 8.49
C PHE A 86 17.62 36.54 6.96
N SER A 87 18.21 37.43 6.16
CA SER A 87 18.12 37.37 4.69
C SER A 87 18.74 36.08 4.14
N THR A 88 19.87 35.63 4.67
CA THR A 88 20.51 34.36 4.28
C THR A 88 19.63 33.17 4.69
N GLY A 89 19.12 33.15 5.93
CA GLY A 89 18.22 32.11 6.42
C GLY A 89 16.94 32.01 5.61
N PHE A 90 16.32 33.14 5.27
CA PHE A 90 15.12 33.21 4.46
C PHE A 90 15.36 32.75 3.02
N SER A 91 16.51 33.12 2.43
CA SER A 91 16.92 32.67 1.09
C SER A 91 17.10 31.15 1.03
N ILE A 92 17.79 30.58 2.02
CA ILE A 92 17.97 29.11 2.13
C ILE A 92 16.61 28.42 2.31
N PHE A 93 15.76 28.92 3.20
CA PHE A 93 14.43 28.39 3.44
C PHE A 93 13.57 28.41 2.15
N SER A 94 13.59 29.53 1.43
CA SER A 94 12.86 29.70 0.16
C SER A 94 13.36 28.72 -0.90
N PHE A 95 14.68 28.55 -1.03
CA PHE A 95 15.27 27.60 -1.96
C PHE A 95 14.88 26.17 -1.63
N VAL A 96 15.05 25.76 -0.37
CA VAL A 96 14.68 24.41 0.10
C VAL A 96 13.17 24.15 -0.10
N SER A 97 12.34 25.13 0.24
CA SER A 97 10.88 25.00 0.07
C SER A 97 10.47 24.86 -1.40
N LYS A 98 11.07 25.61 -2.32
CA LYS A 98 10.82 25.50 -3.76
C LYS A 98 11.28 24.13 -4.29
N THR A 99 12.49 23.68 -3.93
CA THR A 99 13.04 22.40 -4.36
C THR A 99 12.19 21.23 -3.89
N LEU A 100 11.81 21.21 -2.59
CA LEU A 100 10.90 20.21 -2.05
C LEU A 100 9.52 20.25 -2.74
N GLY A 101 9.06 21.44 -3.20
CA GLY A 101 7.86 21.59 -4.01
C GLY A 101 7.93 20.79 -5.29
N VAL A 102 8.94 21.04 -6.09
CA VAL A 102 9.15 20.35 -7.36
C VAL A 102 9.28 18.85 -7.17
N VAL A 103 10.07 18.42 -6.18
CA VAL A 103 10.22 16.99 -5.85
C VAL A 103 8.88 16.36 -5.47
N SER A 104 8.04 17.03 -4.67
CA SER A 104 6.72 16.52 -4.30
C SER A 104 5.78 16.38 -5.49
N TYR A 105 5.78 17.34 -6.43
CA TYR A 105 4.99 17.21 -7.67
C TYR A 105 5.44 16.04 -8.52
N ILE A 106 6.75 15.91 -8.76
CA ILE A 106 7.32 14.78 -9.52
C ILE A 106 6.95 13.46 -8.84
N ALA A 107 7.15 13.36 -7.52
CA ALA A 107 6.83 12.16 -6.76
C ALA A 107 5.34 11.79 -6.85
N ALA A 108 4.43 12.76 -6.77
CA ALA A 108 2.99 12.54 -6.91
C ALA A 108 2.63 11.98 -8.30
N PHE A 109 3.13 12.58 -9.38
CA PHE A 109 2.86 12.13 -10.75
C PHE A 109 3.46 10.75 -11.04
N VAL A 110 4.72 10.53 -10.65
CA VAL A 110 5.39 9.24 -10.84
C VAL A 110 4.68 8.15 -10.05
N SER A 111 4.30 8.42 -8.80
CA SER A 111 3.57 7.46 -7.97
C SER A 111 2.19 7.14 -8.54
N LEU A 112 1.47 8.13 -9.07
CA LEU A 112 0.17 7.89 -9.71
C LEU A 112 0.32 7.01 -10.96
N GLY A 113 1.30 7.28 -11.82
CA GLY A 113 1.59 6.46 -13.00
C GLY A 113 2.00 5.03 -12.61
N ALA A 114 2.85 4.89 -11.59
CA ALA A 114 3.25 3.60 -11.06
C ALA A 114 2.07 2.82 -10.47
N ALA A 115 1.17 3.47 -9.72
CA ALA A 115 -0.03 2.84 -9.18
C ALA A 115 -0.93 2.29 -10.29
N ILE A 116 -1.19 3.07 -11.33
CA ILE A 116 -1.99 2.62 -12.49
C ILE A 116 -1.33 1.40 -13.15
N TYR A 117 -0.02 1.46 -13.37
CA TYR A 117 0.72 0.35 -13.97
C TYR A 117 0.64 -0.93 -13.13
N ILE A 118 0.80 -0.82 -11.81
CA ILE A 118 0.71 -1.96 -10.89
C ILE A 118 -0.71 -2.55 -10.90
N ILE A 119 -1.76 -1.72 -10.92
CA ILE A 119 -3.16 -2.19 -11.02
C ILE A 119 -3.38 -2.99 -12.29
N ILE A 120 -2.81 -2.57 -13.42
CA ILE A 120 -2.89 -3.32 -14.69
C ILE A 120 -2.18 -4.68 -14.54
N LEU A 121 -0.98 -4.70 -13.92
CA LEU A 121 -0.26 -5.96 -13.67
C LEU A 121 -1.04 -6.89 -12.74
N MET A 122 -1.65 -6.35 -11.67
CA MET A 122 -2.51 -7.11 -10.76
C MET A 122 -3.72 -7.70 -11.48
N LYS A 123 -4.38 -6.92 -12.35
CA LYS A 123 -5.51 -7.41 -13.16
C LYS A 123 -5.09 -8.60 -14.06
N ASN A 124 -3.94 -8.48 -14.73
CA ASN A 124 -3.43 -9.58 -15.56
C ASN A 124 -3.10 -10.82 -14.72
N ARG A 125 -2.55 -10.62 -13.53
CA ARG A 125 -2.25 -11.72 -12.61
C ARG A 125 -3.53 -12.40 -12.09
N VAL A 126 -4.56 -11.64 -11.78
CA VAL A 126 -5.87 -12.18 -11.41
C VAL A 126 -6.45 -13.02 -12.54
N ALA A 127 -6.37 -12.58 -13.80
CA ALA A 127 -6.82 -13.36 -14.95
C ALA A 127 -6.11 -14.73 -15.00
N MET A 128 -4.78 -14.78 -14.80
CA MET A 128 -4.03 -16.04 -14.74
C MET A 128 -4.49 -16.96 -13.59
N ILE A 129 -4.81 -16.39 -12.43
CA ILE A 129 -5.31 -17.16 -11.27
C ILE A 129 -6.69 -17.76 -11.57
N LEU A 130 -7.55 -17.02 -12.28
CA LEU A 130 -8.91 -17.45 -12.60
C LEU A 130 -8.95 -18.43 -13.78
N ASP A 131 -8.00 -18.33 -14.71
CA ASP A 131 -7.90 -19.22 -15.90
C ASP A 131 -7.26 -20.58 -15.53
N ASP A 132 -6.74 -20.75 -14.30
CA ASP A 132 -6.17 -22.02 -13.86
C ASP A 132 -7.27 -23.11 -13.79
N PRO A 133 -7.15 -24.22 -14.56
CA PRO A 133 -8.16 -25.26 -14.61
C PRO A 133 -8.26 -26.10 -13.32
N VAL A 134 -7.31 -25.94 -12.39
CA VAL A 134 -7.32 -26.68 -11.11
C VAL A 134 -8.37 -26.06 -10.18
N PRO A 135 -9.33 -26.84 -9.66
CA PRO A 135 -10.29 -26.32 -8.69
C PRO A 135 -9.62 -25.83 -7.40
N PHE A 136 -10.27 -24.92 -6.69
CA PHE A 136 -9.76 -24.46 -5.40
C PHE A 136 -9.66 -25.60 -4.40
N GLU A 137 -8.54 -25.70 -3.69
CA GLU A 137 -8.37 -26.61 -2.57
C GLU A 137 -9.06 -26.04 -1.32
N ASN A 138 -10.01 -26.82 -0.76
CA ASN A 138 -10.75 -26.40 0.45
C ASN A 138 -11.34 -24.98 0.38
N PRO A 139 -12.17 -24.68 -0.63
CA PRO A 139 -12.73 -23.35 -0.80
C PRO A 139 -13.60 -22.96 0.40
N ILE A 140 -13.52 -21.70 0.80
CA ILE A 140 -14.32 -21.14 1.88
C ILE A 140 -15.36 -20.21 1.25
N ARG A 141 -16.64 -20.49 1.50
CA ARG A 141 -17.77 -19.69 1.00
C ARG A 141 -17.96 -18.46 1.89
N VAL A 142 -17.86 -17.26 1.31
CA VAL A 142 -18.02 -15.99 2.01
C VAL A 142 -18.83 -14.99 1.19
N LYS A 143 -19.54 -14.08 1.87
CA LYS A 143 -20.32 -13.05 1.20
C LYS A 143 -19.39 -12.04 0.54
N LYS A 144 -19.42 -11.94 -0.81
CA LYS A 144 -18.50 -11.13 -1.63
C LYS A 144 -18.39 -9.69 -1.13
N ALA A 145 -19.53 -9.00 -0.98
CA ALA A 145 -19.56 -7.61 -0.55
C ALA A 145 -18.86 -7.39 0.81
N ALA A 146 -19.19 -8.25 1.80
CA ALA A 146 -18.56 -8.15 3.12
C ALA A 146 -17.05 -8.38 3.07
N TYR A 147 -16.61 -9.38 2.32
CA TYR A 147 -15.19 -9.71 2.19
C TYR A 147 -14.40 -8.58 1.54
N VAL A 148 -14.89 -8.06 0.41
CA VAL A 148 -14.25 -6.96 -0.33
C VAL A 148 -14.18 -5.69 0.53
N TRP A 149 -15.30 -5.27 1.14
CA TRP A 149 -15.32 -4.07 1.96
C TRP A 149 -14.43 -4.19 3.20
N LEU A 150 -14.47 -5.33 3.90
CA LEU A 150 -13.60 -5.55 5.06
C LEU A 150 -12.12 -5.66 4.65
N GLY A 151 -11.82 -6.21 3.47
CA GLY A 151 -10.47 -6.26 2.95
C GLY A 151 -9.89 -4.88 2.64
N PHE A 152 -10.66 -4.00 2.01
CA PHE A 152 -10.20 -2.65 1.69
C PHE A 152 -10.18 -1.71 2.90
N LEU A 153 -11.21 -1.73 3.75
CA LEU A 153 -11.34 -0.75 4.85
C LEU A 153 -10.61 -1.19 6.12
N LEU A 154 -10.71 -2.48 6.47
CA LEU A 154 -10.13 -3.04 7.68
C LEU A 154 -9.05 -4.08 7.38
N GLY A 155 -8.51 -4.07 6.17
CA GLY A 155 -7.53 -5.03 5.70
C GLY A 155 -6.26 -5.01 6.53
N ALA A 156 -5.75 -3.82 6.88
CA ALA A 156 -4.59 -3.67 7.74
C ALA A 156 -4.71 -4.41 9.09
N TYR A 157 -5.93 -4.60 9.57
CA TYR A 157 -6.28 -5.31 10.80
C TYR A 157 -6.79 -6.74 10.56
N GLY A 158 -6.75 -7.21 9.31
CA GLY A 158 -7.22 -8.55 8.96
C GLY A 158 -8.73 -8.73 9.00
N GLY A 159 -9.52 -7.65 8.83
CA GLY A 159 -10.98 -7.69 8.96
C GLY A 159 -11.66 -8.77 8.11
N HIS A 160 -11.22 -8.97 6.88
CA HIS A 160 -11.72 -10.01 5.97
C HIS A 160 -11.38 -11.44 6.44
N LEU A 161 -10.27 -11.64 7.17
CA LEU A 161 -9.86 -12.95 7.69
C LEU A 161 -10.76 -13.46 8.81
N PHE A 162 -11.44 -12.56 9.53
CA PHE A 162 -12.44 -12.96 10.53
C PHE A 162 -13.66 -13.63 9.87
N LEU A 163 -14.03 -13.22 8.65
CA LEU A 163 -15.08 -13.90 7.87
C LEU A 163 -14.70 -15.33 7.52
N LEU A 164 -13.41 -15.58 7.30
CA LEU A 164 -12.87 -16.92 7.02
C LEU A 164 -12.74 -17.80 8.28
N LYS A 165 -13.06 -17.26 9.46
CA LYS A 165 -12.93 -17.95 10.76
C LYS A 165 -11.52 -18.52 11.01
N LYS A 166 -10.48 -17.89 10.45
CA LYS A 166 -9.10 -18.33 10.60
C LYS A 166 -8.50 -17.81 11.91
N LYS A 167 -7.81 -18.68 12.64
CA LYS A 167 -7.09 -18.30 13.88
C LYS A 167 -6.06 -17.19 13.64
N LYS A 168 -5.48 -17.16 12.44
CA LYS A 168 -4.52 -16.15 12.01
C LYS A 168 -5.09 -14.73 11.91
N ALA A 169 -6.43 -14.56 11.85
CA ALA A 169 -7.06 -13.25 11.91
C ALA A 169 -6.63 -12.44 13.14
N TRP A 170 -6.45 -13.11 14.29
CA TRP A 170 -5.96 -12.47 15.52
C TRP A 170 -4.50 -12.01 15.40
N ALA A 171 -3.66 -12.76 14.69
CA ALA A 171 -2.28 -12.34 14.43
C ALA A 171 -2.24 -11.10 13.53
N TYR A 172 -3.08 -11.04 12.48
CA TYR A 172 -3.21 -9.86 11.64
C TYR A 172 -3.74 -8.64 12.42
N LEU A 173 -4.70 -8.84 13.31
CA LEU A 173 -5.19 -7.76 14.18
C LEU A 173 -4.08 -7.22 15.06
N ALA A 174 -3.32 -8.10 15.70
CA ALA A 174 -2.18 -7.70 16.53
C ALA A 174 -1.10 -6.97 15.70
N MET A 175 -0.75 -7.50 14.53
CA MET A 175 0.20 -6.87 13.60
C MET A 175 -0.31 -5.51 13.10
N GLY A 176 -1.61 -5.37 12.83
CA GLY A 176 -2.20 -4.11 12.41
C GLY A 176 -2.16 -3.05 13.50
N ILE A 177 -2.43 -3.42 14.75
CA ILE A 177 -2.33 -2.51 15.91
C ILE A 177 -0.89 -2.07 16.14
N VAL A 178 0.05 -3.01 16.21
CA VAL A 178 1.48 -2.72 16.36
C VAL A 178 2.04 -1.99 15.13
N GLY A 179 1.48 -2.26 13.96
CA GLY A 179 1.87 -1.65 12.70
C GLY A 179 1.59 -0.15 12.63
N MET A 180 0.70 0.39 13.46
CA MET A 180 0.54 1.85 13.56
C MET A 180 1.84 2.54 14.02
N GLU A 181 2.64 1.85 14.84
CA GLU A 181 3.96 2.32 15.29
C GLU A 181 5.10 1.82 14.38
N ILE A 182 4.90 0.70 13.69
CA ILE A 182 5.91 0.04 12.86
C ILE A 182 5.44 0.01 11.41
N VAL A 183 5.77 1.04 10.64
CA VAL A 183 5.36 1.23 9.24
C VAL A 183 5.52 -0.02 8.35
N PRO A 184 6.64 -0.78 8.36
CA PRO A 184 6.77 -1.98 7.55
C PRO A 184 5.71 -3.05 7.83
N LEU A 185 5.27 -3.18 9.09
CA LEU A 185 4.27 -4.15 9.50
C LEU A 185 2.87 -3.74 8.99
N PHE A 186 2.56 -2.46 9.08
CA PHE A 186 1.33 -1.89 8.52
C PHE A 186 1.26 -2.05 7.00
N LEU A 187 2.36 -1.78 6.30
CA LEU A 187 2.47 -1.97 4.86
C LEU A 187 2.22 -3.42 4.46
N TYR A 188 2.82 -4.36 5.20
CA TYR A 188 2.66 -5.78 4.95
C TYR A 188 1.20 -6.22 5.08
N THR A 189 0.56 -5.94 6.22
CA THR A 189 -0.84 -6.34 6.46
C THR A 189 -1.80 -5.68 5.49
N SER A 190 -1.60 -4.39 5.20
CA SER A 190 -2.44 -3.64 4.25
C SER A 190 -2.29 -4.14 2.82
N GLY A 191 -1.05 -4.41 2.36
CA GLY A 191 -0.77 -4.87 1.01
C GLY A 191 -1.32 -6.26 0.74
N MET A 192 -1.18 -7.17 1.70
CA MET A 192 -1.74 -8.53 1.62
C MET A 192 -3.26 -8.49 1.52
N SER A 193 -3.90 -7.75 2.41
CA SER A 193 -5.36 -7.62 2.44
C SER A 193 -5.92 -6.92 1.21
N PHE A 194 -5.19 -5.94 0.69
CA PHE A 194 -5.56 -5.27 -0.56
C PHE A 194 -5.57 -6.26 -1.72
N ALA A 195 -4.55 -7.11 -1.84
CA ALA A 195 -4.47 -8.12 -2.89
C ALA A 195 -5.61 -9.14 -2.79
N ASP A 196 -5.94 -9.62 -1.59
CA ASP A 196 -7.06 -10.53 -1.35
C ASP A 196 -8.41 -9.89 -1.73
N ALA A 197 -8.64 -8.64 -1.31
CA ALA A 197 -9.85 -7.90 -1.66
C ALA A 197 -9.94 -7.62 -3.17
N PHE A 198 -8.80 -7.31 -3.80
CA PHE A 198 -8.71 -7.08 -5.24
C PHE A 198 -9.04 -8.35 -6.03
N LEU A 199 -8.47 -9.52 -5.66
CA LEU A 199 -8.82 -10.81 -6.24
C LEU A 199 -10.31 -11.09 -6.11
N ALA A 200 -10.88 -10.88 -4.92
CA ALA A 200 -12.29 -11.12 -4.65
C ALA A 200 -13.24 -10.27 -5.50
N CYS A 201 -12.80 -9.10 -5.98
CA CYS A 201 -13.61 -8.27 -6.90
C CYS A 201 -13.92 -8.99 -8.20
N PHE A 202 -13.03 -9.85 -8.69
CA PHE A 202 -13.14 -10.53 -9.98
C PHE A 202 -13.73 -11.94 -9.88
N LEU A 203 -13.78 -12.54 -8.68
CA LEU A 203 -14.44 -13.84 -8.49
C LEU A 203 -15.92 -13.76 -8.81
N GLU A 204 -16.46 -14.77 -9.49
CA GLU A 204 -17.88 -14.87 -9.76
C GLU A 204 -18.65 -15.13 -8.46
N LYS A 205 -19.77 -14.44 -8.29
CA LYS A 205 -20.68 -14.65 -7.16
C LYS A 205 -21.81 -15.58 -7.57
N ASP A 206 -22.26 -16.40 -6.63
CA ASP A 206 -23.51 -17.16 -6.78
C ASP A 206 -24.76 -16.26 -6.67
N ASP A 207 -25.95 -16.85 -6.87
CA ASP A 207 -27.23 -16.15 -6.83
C ASP A 207 -27.50 -15.51 -5.45
N GLU A 208 -26.89 -16.03 -4.39
CA GLU A 208 -27.00 -15.53 -3.02
C GLU A 208 -25.94 -14.44 -2.69
N GLY A 209 -25.03 -14.16 -3.62
CA GLY A 209 -23.98 -13.16 -3.49
C GLY A 209 -22.73 -13.64 -2.74
N TYR A 210 -22.51 -14.95 -2.66
CA TYR A 210 -21.32 -15.56 -2.09
C TYR A 210 -20.27 -15.83 -3.18
N ILE A 211 -19.00 -15.89 -2.75
CA ILE A 211 -17.86 -16.32 -3.54
C ILE A 211 -17.14 -17.45 -2.82
N GLU A 212 -16.43 -18.26 -3.57
CA GLU A 212 -15.51 -19.26 -3.04
C GLU A 212 -14.09 -18.71 -3.10
N ILE A 213 -13.37 -18.80 -1.99
CA ILE A 213 -12.01 -18.29 -1.84
C ILE A 213 -11.12 -19.43 -1.34
N GLU A 214 -9.98 -19.56 -1.98
CA GLU A 214 -8.89 -20.40 -1.49
C GLU A 214 -7.97 -19.58 -0.59
N TYR A 215 -7.61 -20.14 0.56
CA TYR A 215 -6.73 -19.47 1.51
C TYR A 215 -5.34 -20.11 1.48
N TYR A 216 -4.36 -19.35 1.04
CA TYR A 216 -2.96 -19.77 1.02
C TYR A 216 -2.21 -19.22 2.23
N PRO A 217 -1.67 -20.08 3.11
CA PRO A 217 -1.01 -19.64 4.34
C PRO A 217 0.49 -19.33 4.15
N TYR A 218 0.92 -18.82 3.01
CA TYR A 218 2.35 -18.62 2.73
C TYR A 218 3.07 -17.67 3.65
N TRP A 219 2.32 -16.79 4.29
CA TRP A 219 2.89 -15.61 4.89
C TRP A 219 2.89 -15.60 6.41
N ILE A 220 2.40 -16.69 7.05
CA ILE A 220 2.41 -16.79 8.52
C ILE A 220 2.67 -18.24 8.96
#